data_53b38b75947933742de5bdc6d87c59e4
#
_entry.id   53b38b75947933742de5bdc6d87c59e4
#
_cell.length_a   1.000
_cell.length_b   1.000
_cell.length_c   1.000
_cell.angle_alpha   90.00
_cell.angle_beta   90.00
_cell.angle_gamma   90.00
#
_symmetry.space_group_name_H-M   'P 1'
#
loop_
_entity.id
_entity.type
_entity.pdbx_description
1 polymer ?
#
loop_
_entity_poly.entity_id
_entity_poly.type
_entity_poly.pdbx_seq_one_letter_code
_entity_poly.pdbx_strand_id
1 'polypeptide(L)' 'MGIFTREREKVPCTVEISHKFESLHAHVRFNNGAVVHPGDEVLVEGPEIMAPFGEVVTEDRSAIILRASVIERLW' A
#
# COMPACT_ATOMS: atom_id res chain seq x y z
N MET A 1 -0.42 13.85 22.66
CA MET A 1 0.96 14.21 22.63
C MET A 1 1.54 13.96 21.27
N GLY A 2 2.25 14.93 20.74
CA GLY A 2 2.61 14.90 19.34
C GLY A 2 3.87 14.14 18.95
N ILE A 3 4.69 13.74 19.91
CA ILE A 3 6.00 13.16 19.57
C ILE A 3 5.94 11.81 18.89
N PHE A 4 4.84 11.07 19.07
CA PHE A 4 4.66 9.77 18.42
C PHE A 4 3.59 9.78 17.37
N THR A 5 3.19 10.96 16.94
CA THR A 5 2.18 11.09 15.90
C THR A 5 2.80 10.78 14.55
N ARG A 6 2.17 9.88 13.81
CA ARG A 6 2.59 9.57 12.45
C ARG A 6 1.83 10.43 11.47
N GLU A 7 2.52 10.89 10.46
CA GLU A 7 1.89 11.59 9.37
C GLU A 7 1.17 10.60 8.47
N ARG A 8 0.01 11.01 7.98
CA ARG A 8 -0.77 10.23 7.04
C ARG A 8 -0.76 10.91 5.70
N GLU A 9 -0.50 10.14 4.67
CA GLU A 9 -0.52 10.65 3.32
C GLU A 9 -1.41 9.75 2.49
N LYS A 10 -2.46 10.33 1.90
CA LYS A 10 -3.35 9.59 1.01
C LYS A 10 -2.85 9.74 -0.41
N VAL A 11 -2.59 8.62 -1.06
CA VAL A 11 -2.02 8.61 -2.40
C VAL A 11 -2.84 7.69 -3.29
N PRO A 12 -3.00 8.03 -4.58
CA PRO A 12 -3.62 7.12 -5.53
C PRO A 12 -2.67 5.97 -5.83
N CYS A 13 -3.21 4.79 -5.98
CA CYS A 13 -2.42 3.63 -6.31
C CYS A 13 -3.16 2.70 -7.26
N THR A 14 -2.41 1.83 -7.92
CA THR A 14 -2.97 0.77 -8.75
C THR A 14 -2.55 -0.55 -8.14
N VAL A 15 -3.55 -1.40 -7.87
CA VAL A 15 -3.33 -2.72 -7.30
C VAL A 15 -3.52 -3.75 -8.39
N GLU A 16 -2.55 -4.61 -8.57
CA GLU A 16 -2.61 -5.71 -9.53
C GLU A 16 -2.57 -7.02 -8.76
N ILE A 17 -3.60 -7.85 -8.96
CA ILE A 17 -3.69 -9.17 -8.36
C ILE A 17 -3.58 -10.20 -9.46
N SER A 18 -2.62 -11.11 -9.31
CA SER A 18 -2.40 -12.18 -10.27
C SER A 18 -2.58 -13.52 -9.56
N HIS A 19 -3.49 -14.33 -10.05
CA HIS A 19 -3.78 -15.63 -9.47
C HIS A 19 -3.44 -16.71 -10.49
N LYS A 20 -2.27 -17.32 -10.33
CA LYS A 20 -1.79 -18.37 -11.25
C LYS A 20 -1.37 -19.59 -10.46
N PHE A 21 -1.80 -20.76 -10.94
CA PHE A 21 -1.50 -22.05 -10.30
C PHE A 21 -1.90 -22.03 -8.83
N GLU A 22 -0.96 -22.22 -7.94
CA GLU A 22 -1.22 -22.19 -6.50
C GLU A 22 -0.74 -20.88 -5.87
N SER A 23 -0.35 -19.92 -6.69
CA SER A 23 0.22 -18.67 -6.21
C SER A 23 -0.72 -17.50 -6.43
N LEU A 24 -0.82 -16.66 -5.42
CA LEU A 24 -1.53 -15.41 -5.50
C LEU A 24 -0.52 -14.29 -5.26
N HIS A 25 -0.36 -13.43 -6.25
CA HIS A 25 0.60 -12.31 -6.19
C HIS A 25 -0.13 -10.99 -6.23
N ALA A 26 0.30 -10.06 -5.41
CA ALA A 26 -0.27 -8.72 -5.39
C ALA A 26 0.86 -7.70 -5.52
N HIS A 27 0.67 -6.74 -6.41
CA HIS A 27 1.59 -5.62 -6.58
C HIS A 27 0.84 -4.32 -6.41
N VAL A 28 1.43 -3.38 -5.70
CA VAL A 28 0.85 -2.06 -5.51
C VAL A 28 1.82 -1.03 -6.07
N ARG A 29 1.30 -0.16 -6.94
CA ARG A 29 2.08 0.90 -7.54
C ARG A 29 1.46 2.24 -7.16
N PHE A 30 2.27 3.15 -6.65
CA PHE A 30 1.79 4.48 -6.31
C PHE A 30 1.89 5.38 -7.53
N ASN A 31 0.76 5.97 -7.91
CA ASN A 31 0.68 6.72 -9.17
C ASN A 31 1.28 8.12 -9.10
N ASN A 32 1.50 8.64 -7.90
CA ASN A 32 2.09 9.97 -7.73
C ASN A 32 3.60 9.94 -7.45
N GLY A 33 4.24 8.79 -7.64
CA GLY A 33 5.66 8.64 -7.37
C GLY A 33 6.03 8.55 -5.90
N ALA A 34 5.06 8.33 -5.03
CA ALA A 34 5.33 8.21 -3.60
C ALA A 34 6.28 7.04 -3.31
N VAL A 35 7.13 7.23 -2.33
CA VAL A 35 8.11 6.22 -1.90
C VAL A 35 7.83 5.85 -0.46
N VAL A 36 7.87 4.56 -0.16
CA VAL A 36 7.71 4.03 1.19
C VAL A 36 9.08 3.72 1.75
N HIS A 37 9.34 4.20 2.96
CA HIS A 37 10.60 3.98 3.66
C HIS A 37 10.44 2.93 4.75
N PRO A 38 11.53 2.33 5.21
CA PRO A 38 11.47 1.40 6.35
C PRO A 38 10.78 2.05 7.55
N GLY A 39 9.86 1.32 8.18
CA GLY A 39 9.08 1.83 9.30
C GLY A 39 7.76 2.45 8.90
N ASP A 40 7.56 2.76 7.63
CA ASP A 40 6.27 3.25 7.15
C ASP A 40 5.30 2.10 6.96
N GLU A 41 4.02 2.39 7.12
CA GLU A 41 2.96 1.41 6.87
C GLU A 41 2.08 1.88 5.74
N VAL A 42 1.55 0.94 4.97
CA VAL A 42 0.66 1.25 3.85
C VAL A 42 -0.65 0.50 4.04
N LEU A 43 -1.74 1.24 3.99
CA LEU A 43 -3.08 0.68 4.06
C LEU A 43 -3.80 0.99 2.75
N VAL A 44 -4.16 -0.03 2.00
CA VAL A 44 -4.92 0.14 0.76
C VAL A 44 -6.40 0.14 1.10
N GLU A 45 -7.10 1.19 0.68
CA GLU A 45 -8.52 1.35 0.96
C GLU A 45 -9.38 0.56 -0.03
N GLY A 46 -10.57 0.22 0.42
CA GLY A 46 -11.57 -0.44 -0.40
C GLY A 46 -11.74 -1.91 -0.04
N PRO A 47 -12.76 -2.55 -0.64
CA PRO A 47 -13.02 -3.96 -0.37
C PRO A 47 -11.92 -4.84 -0.95
N GLU A 48 -11.88 -6.07 -0.45
CA GLU A 48 -10.93 -7.06 -0.95
C GLU A 48 -11.11 -7.29 -2.45
N ILE A 49 -9.98 -7.41 -3.16
CA ILE A 49 -9.99 -7.65 -4.59
C ILE A 49 -9.89 -9.15 -4.82
N MET A 50 -10.88 -9.69 -5.52
CA MET A 50 -10.91 -11.11 -5.86
C MET A 50 -10.43 -11.31 -7.28
N ALA A 51 -9.43 -12.17 -7.47
CA ALA A 51 -8.93 -12.52 -8.79
C ALA A 51 -9.28 -13.99 -9.08
N PRO A 52 -10.05 -14.27 -10.12
CA PRO A 52 -10.31 -15.65 -10.52
C PRO A 52 -9.01 -16.36 -10.92
N PHE A 53 -8.99 -17.66 -10.71
CA PHE A 53 -7.82 -18.46 -11.04
C PHE A 53 -7.45 -18.30 -12.53
N GLY A 54 -6.18 -18.02 -12.76
CA GLY A 54 -5.67 -17.85 -14.13
C GLY A 54 -5.82 -16.44 -14.68
N GLU A 55 -6.38 -15.52 -13.90
CA GLU A 55 -6.60 -14.16 -14.36
C GLU A 55 -5.79 -13.13 -13.57
N VAL A 56 -5.65 -11.97 -14.19
CA VAL A 56 -5.01 -10.80 -13.56
C VAL A 56 -6.07 -9.72 -13.46
N VAL A 57 -6.24 -9.19 -12.26
CA VAL A 57 -7.20 -8.11 -11.99
C VAL A 57 -6.42 -6.88 -11.58
N THR A 58 -6.72 -5.75 -12.21
CA THR A 58 -6.09 -4.47 -11.90
C THR A 58 -7.18 -3.49 -11.48
N GLU A 59 -6.99 -2.84 -10.35
CA GLU A 59 -7.93 -1.83 -9.85
C GLU A 59 -7.21 -0.62 -9.34
N ASP A 60 -7.81 0.55 -9.55
CA ASP A 60 -7.33 1.80 -8.96
C ASP A 60 -7.90 1.92 -7.56
N ARG A 61 -7.04 2.23 -6.62
CA ARG A 61 -7.40 2.39 -5.22
C ARG A 61 -6.70 3.62 -4.65
N SER A 62 -7.09 3.98 -3.44
CA SER A 62 -6.35 4.97 -2.66
C SER A 62 -5.65 4.23 -1.54
N ALA A 63 -4.44 4.64 -1.25
CA ALA A 63 -3.66 4.07 -0.15
C ALA A 63 -3.35 5.16 0.86
N ILE A 64 -3.27 4.77 2.11
CA ILE A 64 -2.86 5.67 3.18
C ILE A 64 -1.49 5.20 3.64
N ILE A 65 -0.51 6.09 3.54
CA ILE A 65 0.84 5.80 4.00
C ILE A 65 1.00 6.45 5.37
N LEU A 66 1.29 5.62 6.36
CA LEU A 66 1.57 6.08 7.72
C LEU A 66 3.07 6.21 7.86
N ARG A 67 3.56 7.46 7.86
CA ARG A 67 4.98 7.73 7.92
C ARG A 67 5.52 7.51 9.32
N ALA A 68 6.70 6.94 9.42
CA ALA A 68 7.40 6.83 10.69
C ALA A 68 7.73 8.24 11.18
N SER A 69 7.62 8.47 12.49
CA SER A 69 7.95 9.77 13.05
C SER A 69 9.46 10.00 13.01
N VAL A 70 9.84 11.28 13.03
CA VAL A 70 11.25 11.64 13.05
C VAL A 70 11.95 11.06 14.28
N ILE A 71 11.26 11.02 15.39
CA ILE A 71 11.83 10.47 16.62
C ILE A 71 12.13 8.99 16.50
N GLU A 72 11.26 8.24 15.84
CA GLU A 72 11.51 6.82 15.60
C GLU A 72 12.74 6.60 14.74
N ARG A 73 13.02 7.51 13.81
CA ARG A 73 14.16 7.39 12.92
C ARG A 73 15.50 7.72 13.57
N LEU A 74 15.49 8.42 14.69
CA LEU A 74 16.70 8.77 15.38
C LEU A 74 17.32 7.59 16.17
N TRP A 75 16.61 6.55 16.33
CA TRP A 75 17.06 5.34 16.98
C TRP A 75 17.58 4.32 15.96
#